data_f597bcafd8035249511c4da5bf0b041f
#
_entry.id   f597bcafd8035249511c4da5bf0b041f
#
_cell.length_a   1.000
_cell.length_b   1.000
_cell.length_c   1.000
_cell.angle_alpha   90.00
_cell.angle_beta   90.00
_cell.angle_gamma   90.00
#
_symmetry.space_group_name_H-M   'P 1'
#
loop_
_entity.id
_entity.type
_entity.pdbx_description
1 polymer ?
#
loop_
_entity_poly.entity_id
_entity_poly.type
_entity_poly.pdbx_seq_one_letter_code
_entity_poly.pdbx_strand_id
1 'polypeptide(L)'
;MSIKGIYDIHCHIVPGVDDGATDIGETVKLLRMEYEQGVRTVIATPHFRFRMFETPAEKVREQFRLVEKAASEISPDLHVYLGCEFHANMEMLPMLREQKVMTMAGSRYVLTEFSHNSEESYMRERLGALLSGGYKPIMAHIERYEATRNSLDFVEELADMGVYMQINADSITGKDGFFTKRYCNKIMKDGLLHFVGSDCHNSAKRSSRIGEAYRMVSAKFGQDYADELFIHNPEEILKQKQKHEATD
;
A
#
# COMPACT_ATOMS: atom_id res chain seq x y z
N MET A 1 21.83 6.45 13.04
CA MET A 1 22.08 5.49 11.94
C MET A 1 21.28 5.97 10.74
N SER A 2 21.88 6.05 9.55
CA SER A 2 21.17 6.32 8.30
C SER A 2 20.20 5.15 8.05
N ILE A 3 18.92 5.43 7.93
CA ILE A 3 17.92 4.43 7.56
C ILE A 3 18.27 4.01 6.13
N LYS A 4 18.60 2.73 5.90
CA LYS A 4 18.66 2.17 4.54
C LYS A 4 17.29 2.39 3.93
N GLY A 5 17.22 2.86 2.70
CA GLY A 5 16.00 3.32 2.05
C GLY A 5 14.78 2.42 2.30
N ILE A 6 13.84 2.92 3.10
CA ILE A 6 12.56 2.25 3.33
C ILE A 6 11.63 2.46 2.14
N TYR A 7 10.64 1.60 2.04
CA TYR A 7 9.61 1.65 1.01
C TYR A 7 8.32 2.24 1.58
N ASP A 8 7.60 3.00 0.75
CA ASP A 8 6.19 3.24 0.95
C ASP A 8 5.40 2.58 -0.18
N ILE A 9 4.57 1.61 0.16
CA ILE A 9 3.82 0.82 -0.83
C ILE A 9 2.37 1.26 -0.99
N HIS A 10 1.94 2.28 -0.27
CA HIS A 10 0.56 2.75 -0.30
C HIS A 10 0.50 4.26 -0.08
N CYS A 11 0.31 5.02 -1.15
CA CYS A 11 0.18 6.48 -1.10
C CYS A 11 -0.52 7.04 -2.35
N HIS A 12 -1.18 8.21 -2.19
CA HIS A 12 -2.00 8.85 -3.21
C HIS A 12 -1.32 10.11 -3.75
N ILE A 13 -0.15 9.92 -4.37
CA ILE A 13 0.71 11.02 -4.86
C ILE A 13 0.55 11.32 -6.34
N VAL A 14 -0.30 10.56 -7.09
CA VAL A 14 -0.55 10.82 -8.51
C VAL A 14 -1.50 12.01 -8.64
N PRO A 15 -1.12 13.13 -9.29
CA PRO A 15 -1.88 14.35 -9.24
C PRO A 15 -3.22 14.26 -9.99
N GLY A 16 -4.32 14.67 -9.36
CA GLY A 16 -5.61 14.90 -9.99
C GLY A 16 -6.33 13.66 -10.53
N VAL A 17 -6.08 12.48 -9.96
CA VAL A 17 -6.71 11.22 -10.39
C VAL A 17 -7.69 10.65 -9.35
N ASP A 18 -7.53 11.00 -8.08
CA ASP A 18 -8.37 10.60 -6.95
C ASP A 18 -8.46 11.71 -5.90
N ASP A 19 -8.72 11.40 -4.63
CA ASP A 19 -8.75 12.35 -3.50
C ASP A 19 -7.37 12.61 -2.86
N GLY A 20 -6.30 12.13 -3.49
CA GLY A 20 -4.92 12.37 -3.07
C GLY A 20 -4.38 13.73 -3.52
N ALA A 21 -3.16 13.76 -4.06
CA ALA A 21 -2.52 14.97 -4.54
C ALA A 21 -3.37 15.70 -5.59
N THR A 22 -3.74 16.95 -5.32
CA THR A 22 -4.59 17.74 -6.23
C THR A 22 -3.86 18.20 -7.48
N ASP A 23 -2.55 18.42 -7.36
CA ASP A 23 -1.69 18.91 -8.42
C ASP A 23 -0.24 18.46 -8.21
N ILE A 24 0.63 18.75 -9.17
CA ILE A 24 2.06 18.37 -9.10
C ILE A 24 2.81 19.07 -7.96
N GLY A 25 2.37 20.24 -7.54
CA GLY A 25 2.97 20.95 -6.40
C GLY A 25 2.74 20.17 -5.10
N GLU A 26 1.56 19.59 -4.91
CA GLU A 26 1.28 18.73 -3.77
C GLU A 26 2.05 17.41 -3.85
N THR A 27 2.14 16.79 -5.03
CA THR A 27 2.99 15.61 -5.28
C THR A 27 4.44 15.84 -4.85
N VAL A 28 5.04 16.98 -5.26
CA VAL A 28 6.42 17.33 -4.90
C VAL A 28 6.60 17.48 -3.39
N LYS A 29 5.63 18.08 -2.69
CA LYS A 29 5.69 18.19 -1.22
C LYS A 29 5.64 16.81 -0.56
N LEU A 30 4.73 15.95 -0.99
CA LEU A 30 4.62 14.58 -0.47
C LEU A 30 5.90 13.78 -0.70
N LEU A 31 6.43 13.78 -1.92
CA LEU A 31 7.68 13.09 -2.24
C LEU A 31 8.88 13.59 -1.41
N ARG A 32 8.98 14.90 -1.17
CA ARG A 32 10.02 15.46 -0.29
C ARG A 32 9.86 15.00 1.15
N MET A 33 8.62 15.01 1.67
CA MET A 33 8.34 14.51 3.02
C MET A 33 8.69 13.02 3.17
N GLU A 34 8.37 12.20 2.17
CA GLU A 34 8.77 10.79 2.12
C GLU A 34 10.30 10.65 2.13
N TYR A 35 10.97 11.36 1.24
CA TYR A 35 12.44 11.32 1.13
C TYR A 35 13.15 11.74 2.42
N GLU A 36 12.69 12.80 3.07
CA GLU A 36 13.22 13.32 4.34
C GLU A 36 13.03 12.31 5.48
N GLN A 37 12.02 11.46 5.41
CA GLN A 37 11.77 10.38 6.36
C GLN A 37 12.58 9.12 6.10
N GLY A 38 13.36 9.08 5.02
CA GLY A 38 14.23 7.96 4.67
C GLY A 38 13.64 7.01 3.62
N VAL A 39 12.48 7.35 3.03
CA VAL A 39 11.94 6.59 1.90
C VAL A 39 12.84 6.78 0.67
N ARG A 40 13.09 5.67 -0.02
CA ARG A 40 13.84 5.66 -1.29
C ARG A 40 13.06 4.98 -2.41
N THR A 41 12.00 4.28 -2.06
CA THR A 41 11.12 3.66 -3.04
C THR A 41 9.67 3.88 -2.65
N VAL A 42 8.89 4.37 -3.60
CA VAL A 42 7.46 4.64 -3.44
C VAL A 42 6.68 3.88 -4.50
N ILE A 43 5.64 3.16 -4.10
CA ILE A 43 4.63 2.63 -5.02
C ILE A 43 3.38 3.49 -4.88
N ALA A 44 3.15 4.38 -5.85
CA ALA A 44 1.96 5.22 -5.89
C ALA A 44 0.73 4.37 -6.22
N THR A 45 -0.29 4.44 -5.39
CA THR A 45 -1.48 3.59 -5.44
C THR A 45 -2.77 4.41 -5.50
N PRO A 46 -3.00 5.19 -6.57
CA PRO A 46 -4.24 5.92 -6.69
C PRO A 46 -5.43 4.96 -6.62
N HIS A 47 -6.55 5.45 -6.08
CA HIS A 47 -7.77 4.67 -6.00
C HIS A 47 -8.31 4.26 -7.37
N PHE A 48 -8.81 3.03 -7.42
CA PHE A 48 -9.84 2.63 -8.37
C PHE A 48 -11.07 2.10 -7.62
N ARG A 49 -12.18 2.83 -7.70
CA ARG A 49 -13.43 2.48 -7.05
C ARG A 49 -14.61 2.85 -7.94
N PHE A 50 -15.43 1.87 -8.29
CA PHE A 50 -16.64 2.10 -9.08
C PHE A 50 -17.51 3.22 -8.53
N ARG A 51 -18.00 4.09 -9.42
CA ARG A 51 -18.88 5.24 -9.15
C ARG A 51 -18.28 6.32 -8.26
N MET A 52 -16.95 6.25 -8.00
CA MET A 52 -16.26 7.24 -7.17
C MET A 52 -14.94 7.68 -7.80
N PHE A 53 -14.02 6.73 -8.03
CA PHE A 53 -12.72 6.97 -8.63
C PHE A 53 -12.51 6.00 -9.80
N GLU A 54 -12.89 6.42 -11.01
CA GLU A 54 -12.82 5.61 -12.24
C GLU A 54 -11.92 6.26 -13.30
N THR A 55 -10.85 6.91 -12.83
CA THR A 55 -9.90 7.53 -13.76
C THR A 55 -9.29 6.46 -14.67
N PRO A 56 -9.39 6.60 -16.03
CA PRO A 56 -8.87 5.62 -16.96
C PRO A 56 -7.38 5.36 -16.75
N ALA A 57 -6.96 4.10 -16.87
CA ALA A 57 -5.57 3.68 -16.64
C ALA A 57 -4.54 4.48 -17.47
N GLU A 58 -4.89 4.85 -18.71
CA GLU A 58 -4.01 5.69 -19.56
C GLU A 58 -3.81 7.08 -18.96
N LYS A 59 -4.87 7.69 -18.42
CA LYS A 59 -4.79 9.00 -17.76
C LYS A 59 -3.97 8.92 -16.48
N VAL A 60 -4.14 7.86 -15.70
CA VAL A 60 -3.31 7.62 -14.50
C VAL A 60 -1.83 7.48 -14.89
N ARG A 61 -1.50 6.72 -15.94
CA ARG A 61 -0.13 6.58 -16.43
C ARG A 61 0.44 7.91 -16.94
N GLU A 62 -0.37 8.73 -17.62
CA GLU A 62 0.03 10.07 -18.06
C GLU A 62 0.41 10.96 -16.87
N GLN A 63 -0.43 11.00 -15.84
CA GLN A 63 -0.16 11.78 -14.63
C GLN A 63 1.03 11.22 -13.85
N PHE A 64 1.20 9.91 -13.81
CA PHE A 64 2.34 9.27 -13.13
C PHE A 64 3.70 9.66 -13.74
N ARG A 65 3.80 9.93 -15.04
CA ARG A 65 5.04 10.47 -15.65
C ARG A 65 5.48 11.79 -15.01
N LEU A 66 4.54 12.60 -14.53
CA LEU A 66 4.87 13.83 -13.80
C LEU A 66 5.48 13.50 -12.42
N VAL A 67 5.00 12.42 -11.78
CA VAL A 67 5.55 11.91 -10.51
C VAL A 67 6.97 11.39 -10.71
N GLU A 68 7.23 10.62 -11.76
CA GLU A 68 8.57 10.11 -12.11
C GLU A 68 9.56 11.27 -12.31
N LYS A 69 9.15 12.29 -13.07
CA LYS A 69 9.95 13.49 -13.27
C LYS A 69 10.23 14.22 -11.96
N ALA A 70 9.21 14.44 -11.14
CA ALA A 70 9.36 15.12 -9.85
C ALA A 70 10.28 14.35 -8.90
N ALA A 71 10.18 13.03 -8.85
CA ALA A 71 11.05 12.18 -8.03
C ALA A 71 12.52 12.31 -8.46
N SER A 72 12.80 12.24 -9.77
CA SER A 72 14.16 12.39 -10.31
C SER A 72 14.79 13.77 -10.05
N GLU A 73 13.95 14.82 -9.99
CA GLU A 73 14.40 16.19 -9.67
C GLU A 73 14.66 16.37 -8.16
N ILE A 74 14.04 15.56 -7.29
CA ILE A 74 14.30 15.56 -5.84
C ILE A 74 15.60 14.84 -5.54
N SER A 75 15.77 13.61 -6.04
CA SER A 75 17.00 12.84 -5.87
C SER A 75 17.08 11.68 -6.88
N PRO A 76 18.29 11.35 -7.39
CA PRO A 76 18.47 10.19 -8.27
C PRO A 76 18.28 8.84 -7.57
N ASP A 77 18.26 8.80 -6.22
CA ASP A 77 18.04 7.59 -5.43
C ASP A 77 16.58 7.46 -4.92
N LEU A 78 15.68 8.35 -5.36
CA LEU A 78 14.25 8.24 -5.11
C LEU A 78 13.56 7.56 -6.30
N HIS A 79 13.15 6.33 -6.11
CA HIS A 79 12.49 5.53 -7.13
C HIS A 79 10.97 5.51 -6.92
N VAL A 80 10.21 5.67 -8.00
CA VAL A 80 8.76 5.62 -7.95
C VAL A 80 8.22 4.57 -8.90
N TYR A 81 7.17 3.89 -8.50
CA TYR A 81 6.47 2.86 -9.28
C TYR A 81 4.98 3.13 -9.20
N LEU A 82 4.24 2.66 -10.20
CA LEU A 82 2.79 2.78 -10.24
C LEU A 82 2.14 1.46 -9.79
N GLY A 83 1.13 1.58 -8.96
CA GLY A 83 0.20 0.55 -8.55
C GLY A 83 -1.22 1.10 -8.59
N CYS A 84 -2.10 0.48 -7.82
CA CYS A 84 -3.47 0.93 -7.62
C CYS A 84 -3.99 0.40 -6.29
N GLU A 85 -4.70 1.21 -5.51
CA GLU A 85 -5.57 0.74 -4.46
C GLU A 85 -6.92 0.39 -5.07
N PHE A 86 -7.15 -0.91 -5.25
CA PHE A 86 -8.31 -1.44 -5.96
C PHE A 86 -9.44 -1.80 -4.98
N HIS A 87 -10.52 -1.01 -4.97
CA HIS A 87 -11.69 -1.33 -4.16
C HIS A 87 -12.38 -2.59 -4.68
N ALA A 88 -12.53 -3.58 -3.81
CA ALA A 88 -13.04 -4.91 -4.14
C ALA A 88 -14.43 -4.88 -4.79
N ASN A 89 -14.57 -5.60 -5.90
CA ASN A 89 -15.81 -5.76 -6.63
C ASN A 89 -15.82 -7.08 -7.43
N MET A 90 -16.93 -7.40 -8.10
CA MET A 90 -17.07 -8.65 -8.85
C MET A 90 -16.22 -8.70 -10.13
N GLU A 91 -15.83 -7.56 -10.67
CA GLU A 91 -15.10 -7.42 -11.93
C GLU A 91 -13.58 -7.35 -11.77
N MET A 92 -13.06 -7.63 -10.55
CA MET A 92 -11.61 -7.46 -10.27
C MET A 92 -10.73 -8.24 -11.26
N LEU A 93 -11.00 -9.53 -11.46
CA LEU A 93 -10.18 -10.37 -12.35
C LEU A 93 -10.23 -9.95 -13.82
N PRO A 94 -11.40 -9.73 -14.44
CA PRO A 94 -11.48 -9.15 -15.77
C PRO A 94 -10.72 -7.83 -15.91
N MET A 95 -10.90 -6.90 -14.97
CA MET A 95 -10.26 -5.59 -15.03
C MET A 95 -8.73 -5.65 -14.93
N LEU A 96 -8.19 -6.54 -14.10
CA LEU A 96 -6.75 -6.77 -13.99
C LEU A 96 -6.18 -7.41 -15.27
N ARG A 97 -6.85 -8.42 -15.84
CA ARG A 97 -6.45 -9.09 -17.08
C ARG A 97 -6.50 -8.16 -18.29
N GLU A 98 -7.46 -7.27 -18.33
CA GLU A 98 -7.62 -6.25 -19.38
C GLU A 98 -6.75 -5.00 -19.14
N GLN A 99 -5.94 -5.00 -18.08
CA GLN A 99 -5.06 -3.89 -17.67
C GLN A 99 -5.79 -2.54 -17.47
N LYS A 100 -7.10 -2.61 -17.16
CA LYS A 100 -7.91 -1.45 -16.78
C LYS A 100 -7.55 -0.91 -15.39
N VAL A 101 -7.00 -1.79 -14.55
CA VAL A 101 -6.47 -1.47 -13.23
C VAL A 101 -5.05 -2.03 -13.14
N MET A 102 -4.15 -1.25 -12.56
CA MET A 102 -2.75 -1.63 -12.42
C MET A 102 -2.53 -2.54 -11.21
N THR A 103 -1.64 -3.51 -11.35
CA THR A 103 -1.07 -4.24 -10.21
C THR A 103 0.06 -3.43 -9.58
N MET A 104 0.51 -3.81 -8.39
CA MET A 104 1.62 -3.15 -7.68
C MET A 104 2.92 -3.27 -8.49
N ALA A 105 3.39 -2.15 -9.02
CA ALA A 105 4.60 -2.04 -9.84
C ALA A 105 4.66 -3.01 -11.04
N GLY A 106 3.51 -3.42 -11.61
CA GLY A 106 3.44 -4.42 -12.69
C GLY A 106 3.75 -5.86 -12.24
N SER A 107 3.78 -6.14 -10.96
CA SER A 107 3.98 -7.48 -10.39
C SER A 107 2.66 -8.26 -10.32
N ARG A 108 2.65 -9.39 -9.60
CA ARG A 108 1.40 -10.14 -9.31
C ARG A 108 0.69 -9.66 -8.06
N TYR A 109 1.24 -8.72 -7.31
CA TYR A 109 0.60 -8.16 -6.13
C TYR A 109 -0.51 -7.18 -6.48
N VAL A 110 -1.62 -7.25 -5.73
CA VAL A 110 -2.80 -6.37 -5.88
C VAL A 110 -3.15 -5.81 -4.51
N LEU A 111 -3.03 -4.50 -4.34
CA LEU A 111 -3.49 -3.83 -3.13
C LEU A 111 -5.01 -3.69 -3.21
N THR A 112 -5.71 -4.32 -2.27
CA THR A 112 -7.16 -4.50 -2.29
C THR A 112 -7.79 -3.81 -1.09
N GLU A 113 -8.66 -2.83 -1.37
CA GLU A 113 -9.46 -2.13 -0.37
C GLU A 113 -10.89 -2.74 -0.29
N PHE A 114 -11.50 -2.67 0.89
CA PHE A 114 -12.91 -3.02 1.13
C PHE A 114 -13.66 -1.86 1.76
N SER A 115 -15.00 -1.93 1.73
CA SER A 115 -15.81 -1.03 2.55
C SER A 115 -15.65 -1.39 4.03
N HIS A 116 -15.71 -0.38 4.90
CA HIS A 116 -15.46 -0.51 6.34
C HIS A 116 -16.27 -1.64 7.01
N ASN A 117 -17.51 -1.80 6.59
CA ASN A 117 -18.47 -2.80 7.10
C ASN A 117 -18.67 -4.01 6.17
N SER A 118 -17.70 -4.30 5.28
CA SER A 118 -17.76 -5.50 4.45
C SER A 118 -17.76 -6.76 5.30
N GLU A 119 -18.60 -7.72 4.95
CA GLU A 119 -18.69 -9.00 5.65
C GLU A 119 -17.49 -9.90 5.35
N GLU A 120 -17.11 -10.74 6.30
CA GLU A 120 -16.00 -11.71 6.16
C GLU A 120 -16.17 -12.61 4.94
N SER A 121 -17.40 -13.09 4.68
CA SER A 121 -17.71 -13.94 3.53
C SER A 121 -17.38 -13.25 2.21
N TYR A 122 -17.72 -11.99 2.06
CA TYR A 122 -17.42 -11.21 0.86
C TYR A 122 -15.91 -10.98 0.71
N MET A 123 -15.22 -10.59 1.79
CA MET A 123 -13.77 -10.41 1.78
C MET A 123 -13.06 -11.70 1.36
N ARG A 124 -13.43 -12.83 1.97
CA ARG A 124 -12.89 -14.18 1.66
C ARG A 124 -13.10 -14.53 0.19
N GLU A 125 -14.30 -14.29 -0.33
CA GLU A 125 -14.64 -14.61 -1.72
C GLU A 125 -13.80 -13.77 -2.71
N ARG A 126 -13.68 -12.45 -2.48
CA ARG A 126 -12.92 -11.56 -3.38
C ARG A 126 -11.43 -11.86 -3.35
N LEU A 127 -10.86 -12.04 -2.17
CA LEU A 127 -9.44 -12.38 -1.99
C LEU A 127 -9.13 -13.77 -2.55
N GLY A 128 -10.00 -14.76 -2.30
CA GLY A 128 -9.90 -16.11 -2.87
C GLY A 128 -9.97 -16.12 -4.40
N ALA A 129 -10.79 -15.26 -5.01
CA ALA A 129 -10.83 -15.10 -6.46
C ALA A 129 -9.51 -14.57 -7.00
N LEU A 130 -8.89 -13.56 -6.37
CA LEU A 130 -7.57 -13.06 -6.76
C LEU A 130 -6.49 -14.14 -6.66
N LEU A 131 -6.44 -14.89 -5.55
CA LEU A 131 -5.51 -16.01 -5.37
C LEU A 131 -5.67 -17.07 -6.46
N SER A 132 -6.93 -17.47 -6.74
CA SER A 132 -7.25 -18.43 -7.80
C SER A 132 -6.90 -17.90 -9.20
N GLY A 133 -6.94 -16.58 -9.39
CA GLY A 133 -6.49 -15.90 -10.60
C GLY A 133 -4.97 -15.80 -10.75
N GLY A 134 -4.22 -16.29 -9.75
CA GLY A 134 -2.76 -16.26 -9.71
C GLY A 134 -2.16 -14.95 -9.22
N TYR A 135 -2.98 -14.05 -8.66
CA TYR A 135 -2.51 -12.82 -8.03
C TYR A 135 -2.14 -13.04 -6.56
N LYS A 136 -1.44 -12.08 -5.98
CA LYS A 136 -1.04 -12.02 -4.58
C LYS A 136 -1.75 -10.82 -3.91
N PRO A 137 -2.92 -11.02 -3.31
CA PRO A 137 -3.65 -9.92 -2.71
C PRO A 137 -2.94 -9.39 -1.45
N ILE A 138 -2.81 -8.07 -1.38
CA ILE A 138 -2.46 -7.32 -0.18
C ILE A 138 -3.75 -6.65 0.29
N MET A 139 -4.23 -7.02 1.47
CA MET A 139 -5.39 -6.36 2.07
C MET A 139 -4.94 -5.05 2.70
N ALA A 140 -5.39 -3.93 2.14
CA ALA A 140 -5.04 -2.57 2.57
C ALA A 140 -5.61 -2.27 3.96
N HIS A 141 -4.87 -1.54 4.79
CA HIS A 141 -5.27 -0.96 6.09
C HIS A 141 -6.28 -1.82 6.87
N ILE A 142 -5.90 -3.08 7.18
CA ILE A 142 -6.77 -4.06 7.85
C ILE A 142 -7.36 -3.56 9.17
N GLU A 143 -6.71 -2.62 9.82
CA GLU A 143 -7.15 -1.99 11.06
C GLU A 143 -8.40 -1.12 10.92
N ARG A 144 -8.85 -0.85 9.68
CA ARG A 144 -10.05 -0.05 9.41
C ARG A 144 -11.33 -0.87 9.30
N TYR A 145 -11.25 -2.19 9.09
CA TYR A 145 -12.44 -3.01 8.87
C TYR A 145 -12.98 -3.59 10.18
N GLU A 146 -14.31 -3.61 10.30
CA GLU A 146 -14.98 -4.22 11.46
C GLU A 146 -14.68 -5.71 11.57
N ALA A 147 -14.69 -6.42 10.45
CA ALA A 147 -14.42 -7.86 10.37
C ALA A 147 -13.06 -8.22 10.98
N THR A 148 -11.99 -7.59 10.54
CA THR A 148 -10.63 -7.88 11.03
C THR A 148 -10.38 -7.41 12.46
N ARG A 149 -11.01 -6.29 12.86
CA ARG A 149 -10.88 -5.77 14.24
C ARG A 149 -11.58 -6.64 15.27
N ASN A 150 -12.67 -7.29 14.87
CA ASN A 150 -13.50 -8.12 15.75
C ASN A 150 -13.05 -9.58 15.78
N SER A 151 -12.33 -10.06 14.75
CA SER A 151 -11.90 -11.44 14.64
C SER A 151 -10.44 -11.55 14.19
N LEU A 152 -9.57 -11.94 15.11
CA LEU A 152 -8.18 -12.28 14.76
C LEU A 152 -8.09 -13.62 14.03
N ASP A 153 -8.96 -14.57 14.38
CA ASP A 153 -9.04 -15.85 13.71
C ASP A 153 -9.32 -15.67 12.21
N PHE A 154 -10.11 -14.64 11.85
CA PHE A 154 -10.34 -14.29 10.45
C PHE A 154 -9.08 -13.71 9.78
N VAL A 155 -8.29 -12.92 10.49
CA VAL A 155 -7.00 -12.41 9.96
C VAL A 155 -6.01 -13.55 9.76
N GLU A 156 -5.93 -14.49 10.71
CA GLU A 156 -5.11 -15.69 10.61
C GLU A 156 -5.55 -16.57 9.43
N GLU A 157 -6.86 -16.82 9.29
CA GLU A 157 -7.43 -17.54 8.16
C GLU A 157 -7.02 -16.92 6.81
N LEU A 158 -7.14 -15.61 6.67
CA LEU A 158 -6.74 -14.91 5.43
C LEU A 158 -5.23 -15.02 5.17
N ALA A 159 -4.40 -14.92 6.20
CA ALA A 159 -2.96 -15.10 6.08
C ALA A 159 -2.60 -16.52 5.64
N ASP A 160 -3.23 -17.54 6.22
CA ASP A 160 -3.06 -18.95 5.85
C ASP A 160 -3.52 -19.25 4.41
N MET A 161 -4.51 -18.51 3.90
CA MET A 161 -4.91 -18.56 2.49
C MET A 161 -3.85 -17.96 1.55
N GLY A 162 -2.88 -17.19 2.06
CA GLY A 162 -1.85 -16.50 1.28
C GLY A 162 -2.16 -15.03 0.98
N VAL A 163 -3.05 -14.41 1.74
CA VAL A 163 -3.33 -12.97 1.70
C VAL A 163 -2.30 -12.23 2.57
N TYR A 164 -1.76 -11.14 2.05
CA TYR A 164 -0.83 -10.28 2.78
C TYR A 164 -1.59 -9.16 3.49
N MET A 165 -1.21 -8.89 4.74
CA MET A 165 -1.82 -7.84 5.56
C MET A 165 -1.00 -6.55 5.53
N GLN A 166 -1.66 -5.42 5.27
CA GLN A 166 -1.04 -4.10 5.34
C GLN A 166 -1.76 -3.24 6.38
N ILE A 167 -0.99 -2.51 7.17
CA ILE A 167 -1.44 -1.51 8.17
C ILE A 167 -0.88 -0.14 7.81
N ASN A 168 -1.62 0.92 8.12
CA ASN A 168 -1.19 2.29 7.91
C ASN A 168 -0.20 2.77 8.98
N ALA A 169 0.77 3.58 8.57
CA ALA A 169 1.75 4.19 9.45
C ALA A 169 1.10 5.08 10.53
N ASP A 170 0.06 5.84 10.19
CA ASP A 170 -0.71 6.66 11.13
C ASP A 170 -1.29 5.83 12.28
N SER A 171 -1.77 4.62 11.99
CA SER A 171 -2.33 3.69 12.98
C SER A 171 -1.24 3.15 13.94
N ILE A 172 -0.06 2.85 13.40
CA ILE A 172 1.11 2.41 14.21
C ILE A 172 1.59 3.53 15.13
N THR A 173 1.66 4.76 14.63
CA THR A 173 2.09 5.92 15.43
C THR A 173 1.08 6.30 16.51
N GLY A 174 -0.20 5.96 16.32
CA GLY A 174 -1.30 6.23 17.23
C GLY A 174 -2.09 7.49 16.89
N LYS A 175 -1.87 8.08 15.71
CA LYS A 175 -2.67 9.22 15.22
C LYS A 175 -4.15 8.84 15.06
N ASP A 176 -4.43 7.59 14.70
CA ASP A 176 -5.78 7.04 14.56
C ASP A 176 -6.38 6.54 15.89
N GLY A 177 -5.73 6.85 17.02
CA GLY A 177 -6.21 6.61 18.37
C GLY A 177 -5.62 5.38 19.05
N PHE A 178 -5.84 5.34 20.36
CA PHE A 178 -5.24 4.34 21.24
C PHE A 178 -5.68 2.90 20.92
N PHE A 179 -6.95 2.68 20.65
CA PHE A 179 -7.47 1.33 20.38
C PHE A 179 -6.95 0.76 19.07
N THR A 180 -6.88 1.61 18.03
CA THR A 180 -6.28 1.23 16.73
C THR A 180 -4.82 0.87 16.90
N LYS A 181 -4.04 1.69 17.60
CA LYS A 181 -2.64 1.38 17.91
C LYS A 181 -2.47 0.08 18.68
N ARG A 182 -3.36 -0.20 19.64
CA ARG A 182 -3.33 -1.46 20.41
C ARG A 182 -3.60 -2.66 19.50
N TYR A 183 -4.55 -2.56 18.58
CA TYR A 183 -4.82 -3.58 17.57
C TYR A 183 -3.60 -3.82 16.68
N CYS A 184 -3.02 -2.75 16.11
CA CYS A 184 -1.80 -2.86 15.29
C CYS A 184 -0.66 -3.57 16.03
N ASN A 185 -0.45 -3.21 17.30
CA ASN A 185 0.56 -3.88 18.13
C ASN A 185 0.28 -5.37 18.34
N LYS A 186 -1.00 -5.77 18.42
CA LYS A 186 -1.37 -7.18 18.53
C LYS A 186 -1.07 -7.93 17.23
N ILE A 187 -1.48 -7.39 16.08
CA ILE A 187 -1.19 -7.96 14.76
C ILE A 187 0.32 -8.15 14.55
N MET A 188 1.13 -7.14 14.91
CA MET A 188 2.59 -7.24 14.83
C MET A 188 3.17 -8.30 15.77
N LYS A 189 2.67 -8.39 17.01
CA LYS A 189 3.13 -9.37 18.00
C LYS A 189 2.82 -10.81 17.57
N ASP A 190 1.66 -11.01 16.94
CA ASP A 190 1.21 -12.31 16.47
C ASP A 190 1.84 -12.70 15.10
N GLY A 191 2.71 -11.83 14.53
CA GLY A 191 3.42 -12.09 13.28
C GLY A 191 2.54 -12.06 12.02
N LEU A 192 1.37 -11.43 12.10
CA LEU A 192 0.38 -11.40 11.02
C LEU A 192 0.55 -10.21 10.06
N LEU A 193 1.43 -9.26 10.38
CA LEU A 193 1.68 -8.09 9.51
C LEU A 193 2.74 -8.40 8.47
N HIS A 194 2.49 -7.96 7.23
CA HIS A 194 3.42 -8.15 6.12
C HIS A 194 3.95 -6.83 5.55
N PHE A 195 3.13 -5.78 5.54
CA PHE A 195 3.46 -4.51 4.92
C PHE A 195 2.98 -3.31 5.75
N VAL A 196 3.69 -2.20 5.62
CA VAL A 196 3.25 -0.90 6.11
C VAL A 196 3.21 0.09 4.95
N GLY A 197 2.17 0.92 4.89
CA GLY A 197 2.04 2.02 3.93
C GLY A 197 1.71 3.31 4.64
N SER A 198 1.98 4.45 4.02
CA SER A 198 1.62 5.75 4.61
C SER A 198 0.14 6.06 4.47
N ASP A 199 -0.45 5.67 3.35
CA ASP A 199 -1.78 6.08 2.90
C ASP A 199 -1.89 7.63 2.88
N CYS A 200 -0.79 8.30 2.54
CA CYS A 200 -0.75 9.75 2.51
C CYS A 200 -1.49 10.30 1.29
N HIS A 201 -2.24 11.40 1.49
CA HIS A 201 -3.05 12.04 0.46
C HIS A 201 -2.70 13.51 0.27
N ASN A 202 -2.19 14.16 1.30
CA ASN A 202 -1.80 15.57 1.26
C ASN A 202 -0.75 15.89 2.31
N SER A 203 -0.04 17.00 2.11
CA SER A 203 1.04 17.42 2.99
C SER A 203 0.59 17.99 4.34
N ALA A 204 -0.72 18.06 4.60
CA ALA A 204 -1.28 18.66 5.81
C ALA A 204 -1.88 17.62 6.77
N LYS A 205 -3.14 17.21 6.53
CA LYS A 205 -3.91 16.36 7.46
C LYS A 205 -3.62 14.87 7.30
N ARG A 206 -3.44 14.42 6.05
CA ARG A 206 -3.15 13.02 5.68
C ARG A 206 -1.72 12.93 5.13
N SER A 207 -0.76 13.44 5.90
CA SER A 207 0.66 13.42 5.54
C SER A 207 1.31 12.11 5.96
N SER A 208 2.39 11.73 5.28
CA SER A 208 3.13 10.52 5.62
C SER A 208 3.81 10.60 6.98
N ARG A 209 3.76 9.49 7.72
CA ARG A 209 4.52 9.21 8.95
C ARG A 209 5.29 7.89 8.87
N ILE A 210 5.61 7.45 7.66
CA ILE A 210 6.22 6.14 7.43
C ILE A 210 7.54 5.96 8.18
N GLY A 211 8.41 6.98 8.19
CA GLY A 211 9.68 6.94 8.91
C GLY A 211 9.53 6.98 10.44
N GLU A 212 8.47 7.62 10.95
CA GLU A 212 8.13 7.56 12.37
C GLU A 212 7.67 6.15 12.75
N ALA A 213 6.78 5.55 11.96
CA ALA A 213 6.31 4.19 12.16
C ALA A 213 7.47 3.18 12.13
N TYR A 214 8.39 3.28 11.17
CA TYR A 214 9.59 2.46 11.10
C TYR A 214 10.40 2.52 12.40
N ARG A 215 10.71 3.73 12.90
CA ARG A 215 11.46 3.91 14.15
C ARG A 215 10.73 3.31 15.36
N MET A 216 9.40 3.44 15.41
CA MET A 216 8.59 2.90 16.51
C MET A 216 8.57 1.37 16.48
N VAL A 217 8.43 0.76 15.29
CA VAL A 217 8.48 -0.70 15.12
C VAL A 217 9.87 -1.23 15.48
N SER A 218 10.93 -0.61 14.96
CA SER A 218 12.31 -0.98 15.27
C SER A 218 12.63 -0.91 16.77
N ALA A 219 12.18 0.15 17.44
CA ALA A 219 12.40 0.31 18.88
C ALA A 219 11.63 -0.72 19.72
N LYS A 220 10.48 -1.18 19.27
CA LYS A 220 9.60 -2.06 20.04
C LYS A 220 9.75 -3.54 19.72
N PHE A 221 9.95 -3.87 18.45
CA PHE A 221 9.97 -5.25 17.94
C PHE A 221 11.34 -5.68 17.39
N GLY A 222 12.30 -4.76 17.33
CA GLY A 222 13.64 -5.00 16.80
C GLY A 222 13.80 -4.51 15.36
N GLN A 223 15.08 -4.26 15.01
CA GLN A 223 15.47 -3.74 13.70
C GLN A 223 15.12 -4.73 12.57
N ASP A 224 15.43 -6.02 12.76
CA ASP A 224 15.20 -7.06 11.75
C ASP A 224 13.72 -7.15 11.37
N TYR A 225 12.82 -7.06 12.35
CA TYR A 225 11.37 -7.06 12.08
C TYR A 225 10.90 -5.79 11.36
N ALA A 226 11.45 -4.62 11.73
CA ALA A 226 11.17 -3.39 11.01
C ALA A 226 11.68 -3.46 9.56
N ASP A 227 12.90 -3.97 9.35
CA ASP A 227 13.47 -4.14 8.01
C ASP A 227 12.64 -5.12 7.18
N GLU A 228 12.09 -6.18 7.78
CA GLU A 228 11.18 -7.11 7.11
C GLU A 228 9.95 -6.38 6.55
N LEU A 229 9.26 -5.58 7.38
CA LEU A 229 8.01 -4.92 7.00
C LEU A 229 8.19 -3.75 6.03
N PHE A 230 9.29 -3.00 6.15
CA PHE A 230 9.47 -1.74 5.42
C PHE A 230 10.49 -1.82 4.29
N ILE A 231 11.25 -2.91 4.19
CA ILE A 231 12.32 -3.09 3.18
C ILE A 231 12.16 -4.43 2.47
N HIS A 232 12.31 -5.56 3.17
CA HIS A 232 12.46 -6.86 2.52
C HIS A 232 11.17 -7.36 1.87
N ASN A 233 10.04 -7.32 2.56
CA ASN A 233 8.75 -7.69 1.98
C ASN A 233 8.36 -6.77 0.81
N PRO A 234 8.49 -5.41 0.90
CA PRO A 234 8.31 -4.53 -0.25
C PRO A 234 9.23 -4.82 -1.44
N GLU A 235 10.49 -5.16 -1.22
CA GLU A 235 11.41 -5.55 -2.30
C GLU A 235 10.89 -6.74 -3.12
N GLU A 236 10.20 -7.70 -2.48
CA GLU A 236 9.66 -8.87 -3.18
C GLU A 236 8.60 -8.48 -4.23
N ILE A 237 7.88 -7.36 -4.02
CA ILE A 237 6.96 -6.81 -5.03
C ILE A 237 7.71 -6.47 -6.30
N LEU A 238 8.86 -5.78 -6.18
CA LEU A 238 9.66 -5.35 -7.34
C LEU A 238 10.43 -6.50 -8.00
N LYS A 239 10.94 -7.47 -7.22
CA LYS A 239 11.63 -8.65 -7.77
C LYS A 239 10.72 -9.50 -8.67
N GLN A 240 9.41 -9.51 -8.42
CA GLN A 240 8.47 -10.24 -9.27
C GLN A 240 8.17 -9.53 -10.59
N LYS A 241 8.28 -8.20 -10.66
CA LYS A 241 8.23 -7.44 -11.91
C LYS A 241 9.32 -7.91 -12.88
N GLN A 242 10.57 -7.98 -12.40
CA GLN A 242 11.73 -8.37 -13.22
C GLN A 242 11.62 -9.79 -13.83
N LYS A 243 10.94 -10.73 -13.12
CA LYS A 243 10.74 -12.09 -13.63
C LYS A 243 9.66 -12.17 -14.72
N HIS A 244 8.69 -11.27 -14.72
CA HIS A 244 7.62 -11.24 -15.71
C HIS A 244 8.12 -10.64 -17.04
N GLU A 245 8.89 -9.57 -16.98
CA GLU A 245 9.53 -8.95 -18.15
C GLU A 245 10.63 -9.83 -18.81
N ALA A 246 11.18 -10.80 -18.07
CA ALA A 246 12.18 -11.74 -18.58
C ALA A 246 11.59 -13.00 -19.25
N THR A 247 10.26 -13.18 -19.19
CA THR A 247 9.53 -14.36 -19.72
C THR A 247 8.65 -14.02 -20.93
N ASP A 248 8.51 -12.74 -21.29
CA ASP A 248 7.84 -12.23 -22.50
C ASP A 248 8.89 -11.88 -23.58
#